data_bbf632f6d172e0c8520db3f4589f06c7
#
_entry.id   bbf632f6d172e0c8520db3f4589f06c7
#
_cell.length_a   1.000
_cell.length_b   1.000
_cell.length_c   1.000
_cell.angle_alpha   90.00
_cell.angle_beta   90.00
_cell.angle_gamma   90.00
#
_symmetry.space_group_name_H-M   'P 1'
#
loop_
_entity.id
_entity.type
_entity.pdbx_description
1 polymer ?
#
loop_
_entity_poly.entity_id
_entity_poly.type
_entity_poly.pdbx_seq_one_letter_code
_entity_poly.pdbx_strand_id
1 'polypeptide(L)'
;MCMTFHRPLLIAIAVCLSACSDAGIQNMTATPRPATPTPLLSPTPVWFPATSTPSPQPFFTQAATPERLVGLSGVIAIDDFSNPTLWNTAQSDQGSATISRQRLTLSVQPGIYLISLHRDLFVGDFYAEITARPSLCRSSDEYGLLVRARPITYYRFALTCDGQVHAERISVKERHVLYEPVPSGDAPPGAPSEVRIGVWAAGPEMRLFLNSRYQFSITDLNLDSGTLGVFAHAVGETPVTVTYSDLVVKAVDYTPPAETQTP
;
A
#
# COMPACT_ATOMS: atom_id res chain seq x y z
N MET A 1 41.32 43.94 3.36
CA MET A 1 42.41 43.01 3.65
C MET A 1 41.99 41.70 3.05
N CYS A 2 42.10 41.54 1.77
CA CYS A 2 43.09 40.86 0.91
C CYS A 2 43.45 39.48 1.47
N MET A 3 43.00 38.40 0.79
CA MET A 3 43.89 37.59 -0.02
C MET A 3 43.13 36.44 -0.72
N THR A 4 43.14 36.55 -2.04
CA THR A 4 42.93 35.57 -3.08
C THR A 4 43.93 34.43 -3.05
N PHE A 5 43.49 33.17 -3.37
CA PHE A 5 44.38 32.24 -4.09
C PHE A 5 43.59 31.30 -5.00
N HIS A 6 43.78 31.54 -6.28
CA HIS A 6 43.46 30.64 -7.41
C HIS A 6 44.52 29.57 -7.56
N ARG A 7 44.13 28.36 -7.98
CA ARG A 7 44.94 27.56 -8.92
C ARG A 7 44.10 26.46 -9.58
N PRO A 8 44.12 26.40 -10.92
CA PRO A 8 43.54 25.29 -11.69
C PRO A 8 44.58 24.20 -11.94
N LEU A 9 44.16 22.93 -11.93
CA LEU A 9 44.99 21.83 -12.36
C LEU A 9 44.39 21.21 -13.64
N LEU A 10 45.01 21.54 -14.75
CA LEU A 10 44.89 20.89 -16.05
C LEU A 10 45.56 19.52 -16.00
N ILE A 11 44.87 18.46 -16.39
CA ILE A 11 45.51 17.16 -16.70
C ILE A 11 45.14 16.75 -18.12
N ALA A 12 46.19 16.45 -18.84
CA ALA A 12 46.29 16.22 -20.27
C ALA A 12 45.63 14.90 -20.74
N ILE A 13 45.07 15.00 -21.94
CA ILE A 13 44.61 13.88 -22.78
C ILE A 13 45.82 13.23 -23.43
N ALA A 14 46.04 11.92 -23.23
CA ALA A 14 46.97 11.12 -24.02
C ALA A 14 46.18 10.27 -25.01
N VAL A 15 46.33 10.63 -26.26
CA VAL A 15 45.90 9.88 -27.45
C VAL A 15 46.95 8.84 -27.78
N CYS A 16 46.61 7.56 -27.78
CA CYS A 16 47.44 6.51 -28.38
C CYS A 16 46.78 6.02 -29.67
N LEU A 17 47.34 6.47 -30.78
CA LEU A 17 47.19 5.88 -32.09
C LEU A 17 48.18 4.72 -32.22
N SER A 18 47.74 3.53 -32.59
CA SER A 18 48.59 2.42 -33.04
C SER A 18 47.99 1.80 -34.28
N ALA A 19 48.60 2.04 -35.30
CA ALA A 19 49.01 1.50 -36.58
C ALA A 19 48.38 0.15 -37.01
N CYS A 20 47.82 0.20 -38.24
CA CYS A 20 47.54 -0.92 -39.12
C CYS A 20 48.85 -1.64 -39.53
N SER A 21 48.79 -2.96 -39.54
CA SER A 21 49.74 -3.79 -40.31
C SER A 21 48.96 -4.70 -41.23
N ASP A 22 49.10 -4.44 -42.50
CA ASP A 22 48.75 -5.33 -43.61
C ASP A 22 49.53 -6.64 -43.51
N ALA A 23 48.86 -7.76 -43.62
CA ALA A 23 49.49 -9.07 -43.82
C ALA A 23 48.71 -9.87 -44.86
N GLY A 24 49.40 -10.16 -45.91
CA GLY A 24 49.11 -10.78 -47.19
C GLY A 24 48.09 -11.92 -47.24
N ILE A 25 47.31 -11.87 -48.28
CA ILE A 25 46.39 -12.93 -48.73
C ILE A 25 47.26 -14.07 -49.30
N GLN A 26 47.33 -15.19 -48.61
CA GLN A 26 47.77 -16.46 -49.19
C GLN A 26 46.54 -17.27 -49.60
N ASN A 27 46.39 -17.46 -50.89
CA ASN A 27 45.45 -18.42 -51.50
C ASN A 27 45.79 -19.84 -51.05
N MET A 28 45.05 -20.38 -50.09
CA MET A 28 45.09 -21.80 -49.79
C MET A 28 43.95 -22.50 -50.53
N THR A 29 44.30 -23.35 -51.44
CA THR A 29 43.41 -24.27 -52.12
C THR A 29 42.74 -25.20 -51.09
N ALA A 30 41.44 -25.13 -50.98
CA ALA A 30 40.69 -25.96 -50.06
C ALA A 30 40.63 -27.40 -50.53
N THR A 31 41.23 -28.29 -49.82
CA THR A 31 41.03 -29.75 -49.98
C THR A 31 39.62 -30.12 -49.49
N PRO A 32 38.78 -30.87 -50.27
CA PRO A 32 37.47 -31.28 -49.82
C PRO A 32 37.59 -32.20 -48.61
N ARG A 33 37.04 -31.73 -47.50
CA ARG A 33 36.93 -32.47 -46.24
C ARG A 33 35.82 -33.55 -46.40
N PRO A 34 36.07 -34.82 -46.05
CA PRO A 34 35.04 -35.84 -46.08
C PRO A 34 33.90 -35.47 -45.14
N ALA A 35 32.66 -35.69 -45.61
CA ALA A 35 31.43 -35.41 -44.83
C ALA A 35 31.43 -36.26 -43.58
N THR A 36 31.45 -35.60 -42.44
CA THR A 36 31.24 -36.24 -41.10
C THR A 36 29.82 -36.73 -41.04
N PRO A 37 29.53 -37.98 -40.68
CA PRO A 37 28.16 -38.47 -40.51
C PRO A 37 27.49 -37.68 -39.40
N THR A 38 26.32 -37.10 -39.68
CA THR A 38 25.49 -36.42 -38.74
C THR A 38 25.08 -37.41 -37.64
N PRO A 39 25.37 -37.15 -36.36
CA PRO A 39 24.92 -38.04 -35.31
C PRO A 39 23.37 -38.08 -35.27
N LEU A 40 22.80 -39.25 -35.29
CA LEU A 40 21.40 -39.47 -35.03
C LEU A 40 21.10 -38.93 -33.63
N LEU A 41 20.15 -37.99 -33.54
CA LEU A 41 19.68 -37.45 -32.28
C LEU A 41 19.12 -38.63 -31.46
N SER A 42 19.85 -39.03 -30.43
CA SER A 42 19.34 -39.93 -29.41
C SER A 42 18.16 -39.30 -28.69
N PRO A 43 17.03 -40.02 -28.54
CA PRO A 43 15.92 -39.45 -27.78
C PRO A 43 16.38 -39.16 -26.37
N THR A 44 16.22 -37.92 -25.92
CA THR A 44 16.52 -37.49 -24.57
C THR A 44 15.67 -38.31 -23.59
N PRO A 45 16.25 -39.07 -22.65
CA PRO A 45 15.46 -39.81 -21.68
C PRO A 45 14.65 -38.84 -20.81
N VAL A 46 13.34 -39.03 -20.75
CA VAL A 46 12.46 -38.30 -19.83
C VAL A 46 12.71 -38.81 -18.44
N TRP A 47 13.54 -38.13 -17.66
CA TRP A 47 13.95 -38.52 -16.30
C TRP A 47 12.88 -38.33 -15.22
N PHE A 48 11.84 -37.55 -15.55
CA PHE A 48 10.72 -37.32 -14.61
C PHE A 48 9.42 -37.78 -15.28
N PRO A 49 8.67 -38.69 -14.65
CA PRO A 49 7.31 -38.93 -15.07
C PRO A 49 6.54 -37.64 -14.96
N ALA A 50 5.61 -37.39 -15.90
CA ALA A 50 4.76 -36.22 -15.85
C ALA A 50 4.05 -36.19 -14.48
N THR A 51 4.53 -35.31 -13.58
CA THR A 51 3.84 -35.07 -12.32
C THR A 51 2.52 -34.41 -12.69
N SER A 52 1.41 -35.04 -12.33
CA SER A 52 0.10 -34.40 -12.46
C SER A 52 0.13 -33.11 -11.66
N THR A 53 0.22 -31.97 -12.34
CA THR A 53 0.05 -30.66 -11.71
C THR A 53 -1.33 -30.69 -11.06
N PRO A 54 -1.45 -30.57 -9.73
CA PRO A 54 -2.75 -30.45 -9.11
C PRO A 54 -3.46 -29.29 -9.78
N SER A 55 -4.64 -29.54 -10.33
CA SER A 55 -5.50 -28.48 -10.85
C SER A 55 -5.65 -27.45 -9.74
N PRO A 56 -5.40 -26.15 -10.02
CA PRO A 56 -5.59 -25.14 -8.99
C PRO A 56 -7.04 -25.29 -8.49
N GLN A 57 -7.17 -25.65 -7.22
CA GLN A 57 -8.48 -25.61 -6.58
C GLN A 57 -8.98 -24.17 -6.74
N PRO A 58 -10.24 -23.97 -7.21
CA PRO A 58 -10.79 -22.64 -7.21
C PRO A 58 -10.73 -22.14 -5.77
N PHE A 59 -9.89 -21.12 -5.52
CA PHE A 59 -10.04 -20.33 -4.32
C PHE A 59 -11.48 -19.84 -4.36
N PHE A 60 -12.28 -20.29 -3.42
CA PHE A 60 -13.61 -19.72 -3.22
C PHE A 60 -13.35 -18.26 -2.86
N THR A 61 -13.34 -17.40 -3.86
CA THR A 61 -13.47 -15.97 -3.66
C THR A 61 -14.81 -15.81 -2.95
N GLN A 62 -14.78 -15.58 -1.64
CA GLN A 62 -16.00 -15.21 -0.94
C GLN A 62 -16.53 -13.99 -1.68
N ALA A 63 -17.64 -14.17 -2.39
CA ALA A 63 -18.34 -13.06 -2.99
C ALA A 63 -18.55 -12.02 -1.88
N ALA A 64 -18.35 -10.73 -2.20
CA ALA A 64 -18.65 -9.66 -1.28
C ALA A 64 -20.05 -9.93 -0.73
N THR A 65 -20.14 -10.28 0.55
CA THR A 65 -21.42 -10.64 1.13
C THR A 65 -22.14 -9.32 1.38
N PRO A 66 -23.16 -8.95 0.59
CA PRO A 66 -23.93 -7.71 0.78
C PRO A 66 -24.48 -7.61 2.21
N GLU A 67 -24.68 -8.74 2.87
CA GLU A 67 -25.16 -8.88 4.25
C GLU A 67 -24.26 -8.22 5.31
N ARG A 68 -23.01 -7.90 5.00
CA ARG A 68 -22.11 -7.26 5.98
C ARG A 68 -22.00 -5.75 5.84
N LEU A 69 -22.50 -5.18 4.75
CA LEU A 69 -22.71 -3.74 4.56
C LEU A 69 -24.19 -3.39 4.74
N VAL A 70 -24.71 -3.62 5.94
CA VAL A 70 -26.12 -3.40 6.26
C VAL A 70 -26.41 -1.95 6.63
N GLY A 71 -27.64 -1.51 6.45
CA GLY A 71 -28.12 -0.21 6.90
C GLY A 71 -27.52 0.99 6.17
N LEU A 72 -26.88 0.82 5.00
CA LEU A 72 -26.39 1.96 4.25
C LEU A 72 -27.53 2.87 3.81
N SER A 73 -27.42 4.15 4.11
CA SER A 73 -28.41 5.18 3.76
C SER A 73 -27.76 6.35 2.98
N GLY A 74 -28.22 7.55 3.23
CA GLY A 74 -27.81 8.74 2.47
C GLY A 74 -26.31 9.04 2.50
N VAL A 75 -25.81 9.71 1.48
CA VAL A 75 -24.44 10.24 1.41
C VAL A 75 -24.31 11.39 2.40
N ILE A 76 -23.33 11.32 3.32
CA ILE A 76 -22.97 12.38 4.26
C ILE A 76 -21.96 13.34 3.59
N ALA A 77 -20.93 12.78 2.95
CA ALA A 77 -19.87 13.55 2.32
C ALA A 77 -19.27 12.81 1.13
N ILE A 78 -18.84 13.59 0.13
CA ILE A 78 -17.95 13.16 -0.94
C ILE A 78 -16.82 14.18 -0.96
N ASP A 79 -15.58 13.72 -0.88
CA ASP A 79 -14.40 14.55 -0.95
C ASP A 79 -13.46 14.05 -2.05
N ASP A 80 -13.32 14.86 -3.09
CA ASP A 80 -12.42 14.65 -4.21
C ASP A 80 -11.05 15.30 -4.01
N PHE A 81 -10.79 15.82 -2.81
CA PHE A 81 -9.57 16.56 -2.45
C PHE A 81 -9.31 17.81 -3.28
N SER A 82 -10.35 18.42 -3.84
CA SER A 82 -10.25 19.70 -4.54
C SER A 82 -10.09 20.88 -3.57
N ASN A 83 -10.61 20.76 -2.35
CA ASN A 83 -10.52 21.77 -1.30
C ASN A 83 -9.44 21.39 -0.25
N PRO A 84 -8.23 21.99 -0.31
CA PRO A 84 -7.15 21.65 0.60
C PRO A 84 -7.41 22.07 2.06
N THR A 85 -8.38 22.94 2.32
CA THR A 85 -8.67 23.42 3.68
C THR A 85 -9.38 22.38 4.54
N LEU A 86 -9.96 21.35 3.93
CA LEU A 86 -10.70 20.30 4.63
C LEU A 86 -9.80 19.32 5.37
N TRP A 87 -8.52 19.31 5.10
CA TRP A 87 -7.57 18.39 5.70
C TRP A 87 -6.44 19.08 6.44
N ASN A 88 -5.90 18.43 7.46
CA ASN A 88 -4.68 18.89 8.10
C ASN A 88 -3.49 18.63 7.17
N THR A 89 -2.86 19.70 6.72
CA THR A 89 -1.61 19.66 5.94
C THR A 89 -0.42 20.00 6.81
N ALA A 90 0.73 19.40 6.51
CA ALA A 90 1.99 19.64 7.22
C ALA A 90 3.16 19.50 6.26
N GLN A 91 4.26 20.17 6.55
CA GLN A 91 5.51 20.02 5.81
C GLN A 91 6.70 20.22 6.76
N SER A 92 7.58 19.24 6.81
CA SER A 92 8.83 19.26 7.58
C SER A 92 9.87 18.35 6.92
N ASP A 93 11.08 18.35 7.43
CA ASP A 93 12.15 17.43 6.98
C ASP A 93 11.83 15.95 7.29
N GLN A 94 10.98 15.70 8.27
CA GLN A 94 10.59 14.34 8.68
C GLN A 94 9.38 13.79 7.91
N GLY A 95 8.56 14.66 7.33
CA GLY A 95 7.41 14.21 6.56
C GLY A 95 6.52 15.37 6.10
N SER A 96 5.62 15.04 5.19
CA SER A 96 4.67 15.99 4.62
C SER A 96 3.31 15.36 4.39
N ALA A 97 2.25 16.14 4.63
CA ALA A 97 0.89 15.89 4.21
C ALA A 97 0.46 17.04 3.28
N THR A 98 0.34 16.77 2.00
CA THR A 98 0.10 17.79 0.98
C THR A 98 -1.04 17.39 0.06
N ILE A 99 -1.85 18.38 -0.37
CA ILE A 99 -2.90 18.17 -1.34
C ILE A 99 -2.49 18.81 -2.68
N SER A 100 -2.50 17.98 -3.71
CA SER A 100 -2.27 18.43 -5.09
C SER A 100 -2.99 17.51 -6.07
N ARG A 101 -3.45 18.07 -7.19
CA ARG A 101 -4.12 17.30 -8.26
C ARG A 101 -5.25 16.41 -7.72
N GLN A 102 -6.07 16.95 -6.82
CA GLN A 102 -7.20 16.26 -6.19
C GLN A 102 -6.78 14.97 -5.45
N ARG A 103 -5.66 15.02 -4.74
CA ARG A 103 -5.13 13.92 -3.95
C ARG A 103 -4.40 14.42 -2.73
N LEU A 104 -4.57 13.74 -1.61
CA LEU A 104 -3.79 13.93 -0.40
C LEU A 104 -2.64 12.93 -0.39
N THR A 105 -1.40 13.43 -0.36
CA THR A 105 -0.20 12.61 -0.28
C THR A 105 0.47 12.76 1.07
N LEU A 106 0.66 11.66 1.77
CA LEU A 106 1.49 11.57 2.96
C LEU A 106 2.83 10.95 2.58
N SER A 107 3.92 11.64 2.93
CA SER A 107 5.28 11.13 2.75
C SER A 107 6.02 11.27 4.07
N VAL A 108 6.65 10.20 4.56
CA VAL A 108 7.29 10.16 5.87
C VAL A 108 8.66 9.50 5.79
N GLN A 109 9.61 10.02 6.58
CA GLN A 109 10.93 9.45 6.74
C GLN A 109 10.91 8.23 7.67
N PRO A 110 11.94 7.38 7.68
CA PRO A 110 12.06 6.24 8.58
C PRO A 110 11.76 6.57 10.05
N GLY A 111 10.97 5.72 10.70
CA GLY A 111 10.57 5.86 12.10
C GLY A 111 9.50 6.93 12.36
N ILE A 112 8.95 7.57 11.33
CA ILE A 112 7.95 8.64 11.48
C ILE A 112 6.54 8.13 11.22
N TYR A 113 5.64 8.53 12.10
CA TYR A 113 4.20 8.36 12.00
C TYR A 113 3.53 9.73 11.73
N LEU A 114 2.79 9.83 10.65
CA LEU A 114 2.10 11.07 10.25
C LEU A 114 0.62 10.80 10.03
N ILE A 115 -0.21 11.69 10.56
CA ILE A 115 -1.66 11.66 10.35
C ILE A 115 -2.14 12.93 9.64
N SER A 116 -3.23 12.81 8.89
CA SER A 116 -4.01 13.92 8.39
C SER A 116 -5.48 13.66 8.70
N LEU A 117 -6.12 14.58 9.42
CA LEU A 117 -7.52 14.49 9.81
C LEU A 117 -8.37 15.41 8.95
N HIS A 118 -9.59 14.98 8.64
CA HIS A 118 -10.61 15.83 8.02
C HIS A 118 -11.16 16.80 9.07
N ARG A 119 -11.21 18.10 8.75
CA ARG A 119 -11.52 19.14 9.73
C ARG A 119 -13.00 19.30 10.02
N ASP A 120 -13.84 19.14 8.99
CA ASP A 120 -15.26 19.52 9.03
C ASP A 120 -16.19 18.30 9.08
N LEU A 121 -15.64 17.08 9.09
CA LEU A 121 -16.42 15.85 9.10
C LEU A 121 -16.41 15.22 10.50
N PHE A 122 -17.59 15.15 11.11
CA PHE A 122 -17.79 14.49 12.41
C PHE A 122 -18.94 13.51 12.30
N VAL A 123 -18.68 12.22 12.51
CA VAL A 123 -19.64 11.12 12.26
C VAL A 123 -19.66 10.12 13.39
N GLY A 124 -20.84 9.52 13.63
CA GLY A 124 -21.07 8.46 14.60
C GLY A 124 -21.16 7.09 13.91
N ASP A 125 -22.33 6.82 13.32
CA ASP A 125 -22.60 5.61 12.55
C ASP A 125 -22.48 5.92 11.06
N PHE A 126 -21.54 5.25 10.39
CA PHE A 126 -21.18 5.58 9.02
C PHE A 126 -20.54 4.40 8.29
N TYR A 127 -20.49 4.50 6.97
CA TYR A 127 -19.56 3.78 6.10
C TYR A 127 -18.68 4.78 5.38
N ALA A 128 -17.38 4.70 5.57
CA ALA A 128 -16.41 5.52 4.86
C ALA A 128 -15.55 4.63 3.97
N GLU A 129 -15.36 5.03 2.71
CA GLU A 129 -14.48 4.37 1.76
C GLU A 129 -13.53 5.40 1.13
N ILE A 130 -12.25 5.05 1.02
CA ILE A 130 -11.19 5.87 0.42
C ILE A 130 -10.26 5.00 -0.40
N THR A 131 -9.73 5.54 -1.49
CA THR A 131 -8.71 4.88 -2.31
C THR A 131 -7.32 5.26 -1.81
N ALA A 132 -6.51 4.26 -1.45
CA ALA A 132 -5.11 4.43 -1.05
C ALA A 132 -4.17 3.87 -2.13
N ARG A 133 -3.12 4.63 -2.46
CA ARG A 133 -2.10 4.27 -3.45
C ARG A 133 -0.71 4.45 -2.85
N PRO A 134 -0.14 3.43 -2.19
CA PRO A 134 1.26 3.47 -1.80
C PRO A 134 2.15 3.46 -3.04
N SER A 135 3.10 4.38 -3.10
CA SER A 135 4.14 4.46 -4.13
C SER A 135 5.52 4.09 -3.61
N LEU A 136 5.75 4.24 -2.30
CA LEU A 136 6.89 3.74 -1.54
C LEU A 136 6.35 3.12 -0.26
N CYS A 137 6.58 1.82 -0.07
CA CYS A 137 6.10 1.09 1.09
C CYS A 137 6.68 -0.32 1.10
N ARG A 138 7.22 -0.78 2.23
CA ARG A 138 7.90 -2.09 2.31
C ARG A 138 7.67 -2.75 3.67
N SER A 139 7.61 -4.07 3.66
CA SER A 139 7.57 -4.89 4.87
C SER A 139 6.46 -4.45 5.84
N SER A 140 6.82 -4.16 7.08
CA SER A 140 5.92 -3.74 8.14
C SER A 140 5.55 -2.25 8.13
N ASP A 141 5.92 -1.49 7.09
CA ASP A 141 5.42 -0.13 6.93
C ASP A 141 3.90 -0.13 6.84
N GLU A 142 3.24 0.90 7.38
CA GLU A 142 1.80 0.90 7.57
C GLU A 142 1.12 2.13 6.95
N TYR A 143 -0.11 1.93 6.51
CA TYR A 143 -0.99 3.01 6.07
C TYR A 143 -2.46 2.61 6.28
N GLY A 144 -3.38 3.57 6.25
CA GLY A 144 -4.79 3.23 6.37
C GLY A 144 -5.68 4.38 6.82
N LEU A 145 -6.81 4.00 7.44
CA LEU A 145 -7.85 4.90 7.91
C LEU A 145 -7.81 5.08 9.42
N LEU A 146 -8.05 6.32 9.84
CA LEU A 146 -8.39 6.69 11.22
C LEU A 146 -9.88 7.00 11.27
N VAL A 147 -10.58 6.43 12.23
CA VAL A 147 -12.02 6.65 12.40
C VAL A 147 -12.37 7.02 13.82
N ARG A 148 -13.48 7.76 13.96
CA ARG A 148 -13.91 8.32 15.25
C ARG A 148 -12.78 9.05 15.96
N ALA A 149 -11.94 9.74 15.17
CA ALA A 149 -10.76 10.41 15.70
C ALA A 149 -11.16 11.65 16.50
N ARG A 150 -10.55 11.77 17.68
CA ARG A 150 -10.56 12.92 18.59
C ARG A 150 -9.12 13.37 18.80
N PRO A 151 -8.84 14.52 19.37
CA PRO A 151 -7.45 15.05 19.40
C PRO A 151 -6.37 14.09 19.91
N ILE A 152 -6.73 13.17 20.80
CA ILE A 152 -5.78 12.29 21.49
C ILE A 152 -6.16 10.81 21.48
N THR A 153 -7.29 10.46 20.84
CA THR A 153 -7.77 9.07 20.81
C THR A 153 -8.47 8.81 19.50
N TYR A 154 -8.21 7.67 18.86
CA TYR A 154 -8.83 7.25 17.62
C TYR A 154 -8.73 5.75 17.42
N TYR A 155 -9.58 5.20 16.56
CA TYR A 155 -9.36 3.87 16.01
C TYR A 155 -8.53 3.95 14.73
N ARG A 156 -7.59 3.05 14.61
CA ARG A 156 -6.71 2.89 13.48
C ARG A 156 -6.97 1.54 12.81
N PHE A 157 -7.40 1.56 11.54
CA PHE A 157 -7.47 0.41 10.66
C PHE A 157 -6.28 0.46 9.72
N ALA A 158 -5.36 -0.47 9.87
CA ALA A 158 -4.07 -0.46 9.22
C ALA A 158 -3.91 -1.61 8.22
N LEU A 159 -3.26 -1.28 7.13
CA LEU A 159 -2.68 -2.21 6.18
C LEU A 159 -1.18 -2.11 6.27
N THR A 160 -0.50 -3.25 6.32
CA THR A 160 0.96 -3.30 6.23
C THR A 160 1.40 -3.58 4.78
N CYS A 161 2.62 -3.17 4.44
CA CYS A 161 3.15 -3.35 3.09
C CYS A 161 3.68 -4.76 2.82
N ASP A 162 3.56 -5.68 3.77
CA ASP A 162 3.71 -7.12 3.59
C ASP A 162 2.35 -7.85 3.45
N GLY A 163 1.24 -7.10 3.36
CA GLY A 163 -0.09 -7.65 3.07
C GLY A 163 -0.88 -8.12 4.28
N GLN A 164 -0.64 -7.55 5.46
CA GLN A 164 -1.44 -7.84 6.66
C GLN A 164 -2.45 -6.71 6.91
N VAL A 165 -3.46 -7.01 7.73
CA VAL A 165 -4.46 -6.07 8.22
C VAL A 165 -4.60 -6.21 9.73
N HIS A 166 -4.81 -5.08 10.42
CA HIS A 166 -5.07 -5.07 11.86
C HIS A 166 -5.87 -3.83 12.28
N ALA A 167 -6.33 -3.84 13.53
CA ALA A 167 -7.03 -2.69 14.10
C ALA A 167 -6.61 -2.43 15.53
N GLU A 168 -6.54 -1.14 15.89
CA GLU A 168 -6.11 -0.68 17.20
C GLU A 168 -6.91 0.53 17.64
N ARG A 169 -7.03 0.69 18.96
CA ARG A 169 -7.36 1.96 19.57
C ARG A 169 -6.09 2.62 20.09
N ILE A 170 -5.81 3.82 19.62
CA ILE A 170 -4.67 4.63 20.07
C ILE A 170 -5.20 5.71 21.01
N SER A 171 -4.53 5.89 22.13
CA SER A 171 -4.70 7.03 23.03
C SER A 171 -3.33 7.55 23.48
N VAL A 172 -3.28 8.71 24.16
CA VAL A 172 -2.02 9.27 24.70
C VAL A 172 -1.32 8.31 25.66
N LYS A 173 -2.08 7.48 26.36
CA LYS A 173 -1.53 6.62 27.42
C LYS A 173 -1.27 5.20 26.97
N GLU A 174 -1.94 4.75 25.91
CA GLU A 174 -2.04 3.32 25.61
C GLU A 174 -2.34 3.07 24.12
N ARG A 175 -1.68 2.06 23.60
CA ARG A 175 -2.03 1.40 22.34
C ARG A 175 -2.73 0.08 22.71
N HIS A 176 -3.98 -0.07 22.30
CA HIS A 176 -4.75 -1.27 22.55
C HIS A 176 -5.05 -1.98 21.22
N VAL A 177 -4.54 -3.19 21.08
CA VAL A 177 -4.78 -4.03 19.89
C VAL A 177 -6.18 -4.59 19.99
N LEU A 178 -7.02 -4.32 18.99
CA LEU A 178 -8.41 -4.78 18.88
C LEU A 178 -8.52 -5.97 17.91
N TYR A 179 -7.62 -6.02 16.95
CA TYR A 179 -7.49 -7.12 16.00
C TYR A 179 -6.00 -7.27 15.65
N GLU A 180 -5.43 -8.44 15.96
CA GLU A 180 -4.03 -8.73 15.71
C GLU A 180 -3.69 -8.72 14.22
N PRO A 181 -2.44 -8.41 13.82
CA PRO A 181 -2.04 -8.45 12.43
C PRO A 181 -2.21 -9.84 11.82
N VAL A 182 -3.00 -9.93 10.76
CA VAL A 182 -3.23 -11.17 10.00
C VAL A 182 -3.04 -10.93 8.50
N PRO A 183 -2.49 -11.90 7.76
CA PRO A 183 -2.38 -11.82 6.31
C PRO A 183 -3.77 -11.72 5.65
N SER A 184 -3.88 -10.85 4.64
CA SER A 184 -5.09 -10.71 3.82
C SER A 184 -4.74 -10.77 2.34
N GLY A 185 -5.44 -11.64 1.60
CA GLY A 185 -5.29 -11.71 0.15
C GLY A 185 -5.80 -10.47 -0.60
N ASP A 186 -6.53 -9.58 0.08
CA ASP A 186 -7.05 -8.32 -0.48
C ASP A 186 -6.18 -7.11 -0.13
N ALA A 187 -5.22 -7.25 0.80
CA ALA A 187 -4.22 -6.25 1.11
C ALA A 187 -3.03 -6.41 0.14
N PRO A 188 -2.81 -5.46 -0.77
CA PRO A 188 -1.74 -5.61 -1.77
C PRO A 188 -0.38 -5.53 -1.09
N PRO A 189 0.52 -6.51 -1.30
CA PRO A 189 1.86 -6.43 -0.77
C PRO A 189 2.72 -5.47 -1.60
N GLY A 190 3.45 -4.59 -0.89
CA GLY A 190 4.41 -3.67 -1.47
C GLY A 190 3.80 -2.48 -2.23
N ALA A 191 4.69 -1.78 -2.94
CA ALA A 191 4.37 -0.62 -3.76
C ALA A 191 5.09 -0.74 -5.12
N PRO A 192 4.55 -0.18 -6.22
CA PRO A 192 3.28 0.55 -6.27
C PRO A 192 2.05 -0.38 -6.24
N SER A 193 0.99 0.06 -5.58
CA SER A 193 -0.26 -0.67 -5.54
C SER A 193 -1.46 0.27 -5.32
N GLU A 194 -2.66 -0.28 -5.36
CA GLU A 194 -3.91 0.45 -5.11
C GLU A 194 -4.87 -0.44 -4.34
N VAL A 195 -5.56 0.14 -3.36
CA VAL A 195 -6.60 -0.53 -2.59
C VAL A 195 -7.67 0.46 -2.15
N ARG A 196 -8.94 0.05 -2.19
CA ARG A 196 -10.04 0.79 -1.55
C ARG A 196 -10.21 0.26 -0.14
N ILE A 197 -10.06 1.16 0.83
CA ILE A 197 -10.20 0.86 2.25
C ILE A 197 -11.57 1.36 2.69
N GLY A 198 -12.43 0.46 3.14
CA GLY A 198 -13.75 0.77 3.64
C GLY A 198 -13.86 0.44 5.13
N VAL A 199 -14.44 1.34 5.91
CA VAL A 199 -14.79 1.08 7.30
C VAL A 199 -16.27 1.38 7.51
N TRP A 200 -17.01 0.35 7.92
CA TRP A 200 -18.38 0.45 8.38
C TRP A 200 -18.38 0.50 9.91
N ALA A 201 -19.14 1.41 10.49
CA ALA A 201 -19.24 1.59 11.94
C ALA A 201 -20.71 1.85 12.33
N ALA A 202 -21.24 1.08 13.29
CA ALA A 202 -22.53 1.33 13.91
C ALA A 202 -22.50 0.89 15.38
N GLY A 203 -22.89 1.80 16.28
CA GLY A 203 -22.75 1.59 17.71
C GLY A 203 -21.31 1.20 18.06
N PRO A 204 -21.07 0.13 18.83
CA PRO A 204 -19.73 -0.33 19.19
C PRO A 204 -19.03 -1.15 18.10
N GLU A 205 -19.74 -1.60 17.09
CA GLU A 205 -19.19 -2.49 16.07
C GLU A 205 -18.56 -1.69 14.92
N MET A 206 -17.38 -2.13 14.49
CA MET A 206 -16.70 -1.60 13.30
C MET A 206 -16.19 -2.75 12.44
N ARG A 207 -16.30 -2.60 11.12
CA ARG A 207 -15.96 -3.64 10.13
C ARG A 207 -15.02 -3.08 9.07
N LEU A 208 -13.91 -3.80 8.81
CA LEU A 208 -12.98 -3.45 7.72
C LEU A 208 -13.39 -4.15 6.43
N PHE A 209 -13.31 -3.39 5.34
CA PHE A 209 -13.45 -3.87 3.96
C PHE A 209 -12.26 -3.44 3.12
N LEU A 210 -11.77 -4.32 2.26
CA LEU A 210 -10.79 -3.99 1.22
C LEU A 210 -11.40 -4.34 -0.14
N ASN A 211 -11.40 -3.38 -1.06
CA ASN A 211 -12.01 -3.55 -2.38
C ASN A 211 -13.45 -4.09 -2.31
N SER A 212 -14.22 -3.60 -1.34
CA SER A 212 -15.59 -4.02 -1.00
C SER A 212 -15.70 -5.44 -0.44
N ARG A 213 -14.60 -6.11 -0.11
CA ARG A 213 -14.60 -7.43 0.54
C ARG A 213 -14.39 -7.28 2.04
N TYR A 214 -15.25 -7.94 2.79
CA TYR A 214 -15.14 -7.98 4.26
C TYR A 214 -13.84 -8.65 4.69
N GLN A 215 -13.17 -8.07 5.67
CA GLN A 215 -11.96 -8.59 6.27
C GLN A 215 -12.20 -9.11 7.68
N PHE A 216 -12.61 -8.23 8.57
CA PHE A 216 -12.90 -8.57 9.98
C PHE A 216 -13.82 -7.53 10.61
N SER A 217 -14.31 -7.83 11.81
CA SER A 217 -15.01 -6.87 12.68
C SER A 217 -14.36 -6.80 14.07
N ILE A 218 -14.48 -5.65 14.67
CA ILE A 218 -14.10 -5.38 16.06
C ILE A 218 -15.29 -4.77 16.81
N THR A 219 -15.29 -4.90 18.14
CA THR A 219 -16.27 -4.27 19.02
C THR A 219 -15.54 -3.52 20.11
N ASP A 220 -15.80 -2.21 20.24
CA ASP A 220 -15.21 -1.37 21.28
C ASP A 220 -16.16 -0.20 21.58
N LEU A 221 -16.38 0.08 22.87
CA LEU A 221 -17.34 1.08 23.37
C LEU A 221 -16.70 2.44 23.71
N ASN A 222 -15.39 2.61 23.49
CA ASN A 222 -14.69 3.79 23.99
C ASN A 222 -14.98 5.08 23.19
N LEU A 223 -15.20 4.96 21.90
CA LEU A 223 -15.51 6.10 21.03
C LEU A 223 -16.73 5.78 20.16
N ASP A 224 -17.76 6.61 20.28
CA ASP A 224 -19.01 6.52 19.54
C ASP A 224 -19.03 7.39 18.28
N SER A 225 -18.18 8.43 18.24
CA SER A 225 -18.16 9.45 17.18
C SER A 225 -16.84 10.18 17.13
N GLY A 226 -16.56 10.82 16.01
CA GLY A 226 -15.36 11.61 15.79
C GLY A 226 -15.13 11.91 14.31
N THR A 227 -13.99 12.49 14.00
CA THR A 227 -13.61 12.77 12.61
C THR A 227 -12.96 11.53 11.94
N LEU A 228 -12.82 11.61 10.63
CA LEU A 228 -12.06 10.66 9.82
C LEU A 228 -10.66 11.20 9.55
N GLY A 229 -9.74 10.30 9.28
CA GLY A 229 -8.39 10.65 8.88
C GLY A 229 -7.68 9.53 8.15
N VAL A 230 -6.49 9.85 7.69
CA VAL A 230 -5.58 8.88 7.07
C VAL A 230 -4.21 8.99 7.72
N PHE A 231 -3.41 7.95 7.60
CA PHE A 231 -2.05 7.95 8.14
C PHE A 231 -1.07 7.20 7.24
N ALA A 232 0.21 7.50 7.44
CA ALA A 232 1.33 6.73 6.94
C ALA A 232 2.38 6.57 8.06
N HIS A 233 3.00 5.41 8.15
CA HIS A 233 3.99 5.06 9.16
C HIS A 233 5.15 4.29 8.52
N ALA A 234 6.32 4.87 8.53
CA ALA A 234 7.55 4.21 8.14
C ALA A 234 8.15 3.49 9.35
N VAL A 235 7.85 2.21 9.48
CA VAL A 235 8.36 1.37 10.58
C VAL A 235 9.79 0.93 10.30
N GLY A 236 10.12 0.72 9.03
CA GLY A 236 11.43 0.27 8.57
C GLY A 236 12.44 1.41 8.35
N GLU A 237 13.50 1.11 7.61
CA GLU A 237 14.59 2.03 7.31
C GLU A 237 14.37 2.82 6.00
N THR A 238 13.24 2.64 5.34
CA THR A 238 12.91 3.30 4.08
C THR A 238 11.75 4.28 4.24
N PRO A 239 11.74 5.39 3.50
CA PRO A 239 10.59 6.30 3.51
C PRO A 239 9.32 5.62 3.01
N VAL A 240 8.17 6.11 3.50
CA VAL A 240 6.84 5.70 3.02
C VAL A 240 6.16 6.85 2.33
N THR A 241 5.53 6.59 1.20
CA THR A 241 4.70 7.56 0.49
C THR A 241 3.40 6.90 0.05
N VAL A 242 2.28 7.46 0.52
CA VAL A 242 0.93 6.99 0.20
C VAL A 242 0.08 8.17 -0.26
N THR A 243 -0.66 7.96 -1.34
CA THR A 243 -1.59 8.96 -1.88
C THR A 243 -3.02 8.47 -1.69
N TYR A 244 -3.89 9.37 -1.21
CA TYR A 244 -5.30 9.11 -0.96
C TYR A 244 -6.18 9.93 -1.89
N SER A 245 -7.32 9.35 -2.34
CA SER A 245 -8.32 9.99 -3.18
C SER A 245 -9.71 9.38 -2.98
N ASP A 246 -10.72 10.04 -3.50
CA ASP A 246 -12.08 9.50 -3.65
C ASP A 246 -12.71 9.08 -2.31
N LEU A 247 -12.70 9.96 -1.30
CA LEU A 247 -13.39 9.69 -0.05
C LEU A 247 -14.91 9.81 -0.23
N VAL A 248 -15.62 8.76 0.13
CA VAL A 248 -17.08 8.73 0.19
C VAL A 248 -17.51 8.31 1.58
N VAL A 249 -18.42 9.06 2.18
CA VAL A 249 -19.00 8.77 3.49
C VAL A 249 -20.50 8.70 3.39
N LYS A 250 -21.09 7.60 3.87
CA LYS A 250 -22.52 7.35 3.89
C LYS A 250 -22.99 7.14 5.33
N ALA A 251 -24.21 7.53 5.64
CA ALA A 251 -24.84 7.22 6.91
C ALA A 251 -25.15 5.72 7.00
N VAL A 252 -25.14 5.20 8.22
CA VAL A 252 -25.54 3.84 8.54
C VAL A 252 -26.70 3.90 9.54
N ASP A 253 -27.86 3.41 9.11
CA ASP A 253 -29.06 3.24 9.94
C ASP A 253 -29.18 1.75 10.26
N TYR A 254 -28.48 1.31 11.30
CA TYR A 254 -28.44 -0.09 11.68
C TYR A 254 -28.72 -0.27 13.17
N THR A 255 -29.76 -1.02 13.47
CA THR A 255 -30.06 -1.50 14.83
C THR A 255 -29.69 -2.98 14.86
N PRO A 256 -28.70 -3.41 15.68
CA PRO A 256 -28.42 -4.83 15.84
C PRO A 256 -29.69 -5.61 16.24
N PRO A 257 -29.92 -6.82 15.71
CA PRO A 257 -30.96 -7.69 16.20
C PRO A 257 -30.81 -7.87 17.71
N ALA A 258 -31.92 -7.77 18.46
CA ALA A 258 -31.90 -8.05 19.88
C ALA A 258 -31.36 -9.46 20.11
N GLU A 259 -30.33 -9.60 20.94
CA GLU A 259 -29.82 -10.92 21.33
C GLU A 259 -31.00 -11.70 21.94
N THR A 260 -31.43 -12.75 21.24
CA THR A 260 -32.42 -13.69 21.80
C THR A 260 -31.71 -14.43 22.93
N GLN A 261 -31.93 -13.98 24.16
CA GLN A 261 -31.51 -14.74 25.34
C GLN A 261 -32.24 -16.08 25.25
N THR A 262 -31.52 -17.11 24.88
CA THR A 262 -32.02 -18.49 24.99
C THR A 262 -32.08 -18.81 26.46
N PRO A 263 -33.26 -19.26 26.96
CA PRO A 263 -33.48 -19.54 28.38
C PRO A 263 -32.64 -20.70 28.92
#